data_44f9ac7894dec60949e884f39de780a2
#
_entry.id   44f9ac7894dec60949e884f39de780a2
#
_cell.length_a   1.000
_cell.length_b   1.000
_cell.length_c   1.000
_cell.angle_alpha   90.00
_cell.angle_beta   90.00
_cell.angle_gamma   90.00
#
_symmetry.space_group_name_H-M   'P 1'
#
loop_
_entity.id
_entity.type
_entity.pdbx_description
1 polymer ?
#
loop_
_entity_poly.entity_id
_entity_poly.type
_entity_poly.pdbx_seq_one_letter_code
_entity_poly.pdbx_strand_id
1 'polypeptide(L)'
;MQPLPTVKEKAEPVPDDRWQELTDVECHTLLAERHLGRLTLTDPDGPVIFPVNYALDEGTVVVRTDPGSKLDAIAGGARVAFEVDAVDEGSRTGWSVVVRGQAAEVCEPADLDRLHGLPPYPWAPGAKARYVRIRPVSVSGRPIAMPANLPFTWWG
;
A
#
# COMPACT_ATOMS: atom_id res chain seq x y z
N MET A 1 -27.70 45.52 -34.07
CA MET A 1 -27.54 44.25 -33.33
C MET A 1 -26.13 43.77 -33.60
N GLN A 2 -25.23 43.97 -32.61
CA GLN A 2 -23.83 43.55 -32.72
C GLN A 2 -23.73 42.10 -32.24
N PRO A 3 -22.99 41.24 -32.91
CA PRO A 3 -22.76 39.91 -32.40
C PRO A 3 -21.84 39.95 -31.20
N LEU A 4 -22.20 39.19 -30.15
CA LEU A 4 -21.38 38.98 -28.95
C LEU A 4 -20.05 38.33 -29.32
N PRO A 5 -18.93 38.76 -28.73
CA PRO A 5 -17.65 38.09 -28.97
C PRO A 5 -17.67 36.72 -28.35
N THR A 6 -17.43 35.72 -29.19
CA THR A 6 -17.20 34.33 -28.74
C THR A 6 -15.76 34.25 -28.20
N VAL A 7 -15.60 34.50 -26.90
CA VAL A 7 -14.34 34.21 -26.24
C VAL A 7 -14.33 32.70 -25.92
N LYS A 8 -13.80 31.93 -26.82
CA LYS A 8 -13.25 30.61 -26.49
C LYS A 8 -11.87 30.86 -25.89
N GLU A 9 -11.86 31.28 -24.65
CA GLU A 9 -10.65 31.21 -23.87
C GLU A 9 -10.43 29.73 -23.53
N LYS A 10 -9.51 29.13 -24.29
CA LYS A 10 -9.01 27.79 -24.01
C LYS A 10 -8.19 27.95 -22.74
N ALA A 11 -8.78 27.66 -21.59
CA ALA A 11 -8.04 27.57 -20.36
C ALA A 11 -6.90 26.60 -20.57
N GLU A 12 -5.67 27.09 -20.53
CA GLU A 12 -4.51 26.24 -20.51
C GLU A 12 -4.63 25.34 -19.27
N PRO A 13 -4.36 24.01 -19.38
CA PRO A 13 -4.41 23.16 -18.21
C PRO A 13 -3.35 23.68 -17.23
N VAL A 14 -3.79 24.15 -16.09
CA VAL A 14 -2.92 24.41 -14.96
C VAL A 14 -2.20 23.09 -14.67
N PRO A 15 -0.85 23.05 -14.66
CA PRO A 15 -0.15 21.84 -14.28
C PRO A 15 -0.67 21.42 -12.91
N ASP A 16 -1.34 20.29 -12.85
CA ASP A 16 -1.89 19.78 -11.60
C ASP A 16 -0.74 19.17 -10.78
N ASP A 17 -0.04 20.02 -10.08
CA ASP A 17 1.07 19.69 -9.17
C ASP A 17 0.67 18.68 -8.08
N ARG A 18 -0.65 18.45 -7.96
CA ARG A 18 -1.24 17.54 -6.97
C ARG A 18 -1.10 16.06 -7.35
N TRP A 19 -0.63 15.75 -8.57
CA TRP A 19 -0.47 14.40 -9.08
C TRP A 19 0.99 13.98 -9.28
N GLN A 20 1.92 14.75 -8.75
CA GLN A 20 3.33 14.41 -8.81
C GLN A 20 3.59 13.13 -8.04
N GLU A 21 4.28 12.19 -8.66
CA GLU A 21 4.64 10.94 -8.01
C GLU A 21 5.57 11.22 -6.81
N LEU A 22 5.38 10.44 -5.74
CA LEU A 22 6.24 10.50 -4.58
C LEU A 22 7.61 9.88 -4.92
N THR A 23 8.65 10.45 -4.37
CA THR A 23 10.01 9.88 -4.48
C THR A 23 10.13 8.58 -3.69
N ASP A 24 11.13 7.77 -3.98
CA ASP A 24 11.41 6.54 -3.25
C ASP A 24 11.62 6.79 -1.75
N VAL A 25 12.29 7.88 -1.40
CA VAL A 25 12.52 8.27 0.02
C VAL A 25 11.21 8.60 0.70
N GLU A 26 10.34 9.36 0.05
CA GLU A 26 9.00 9.68 0.57
C GLU A 26 8.15 8.42 0.75
N CYS A 27 8.16 7.51 -0.23
CA CYS A 27 7.47 6.23 -0.14
C CYS A 27 7.94 5.41 1.06
N HIS A 28 9.26 5.31 1.26
CA HIS A 28 9.82 4.57 2.40
C HIS A 28 9.45 5.20 3.74
N THR A 29 9.49 6.51 3.84
CA THR A 29 9.11 7.24 5.05
C THR A 29 7.64 6.98 5.39
N LEU A 30 6.75 7.07 4.41
CA LEU A 30 5.32 6.85 4.59
C LEU A 30 5.00 5.40 4.97
N LEU A 31 5.67 4.43 4.35
CA LEU A 31 5.54 3.01 4.72
C LEU A 31 5.98 2.75 6.16
N ALA A 32 7.02 3.43 6.64
CA ALA A 32 7.51 3.26 8.00
C ALA A 32 6.56 3.80 9.08
N GLU A 33 5.67 4.72 8.72
CA GLU A 33 4.71 5.33 9.64
C GLU A 33 3.48 4.47 9.92
N ARG A 34 3.28 3.40 9.17
CA ARG A 34 2.08 2.55 9.24
C ARG A 34 2.43 1.11 9.55
N HIS A 35 1.43 0.35 9.97
CA HIS A 35 1.59 -1.05 10.36
C HIS A 35 0.55 -1.98 9.74
N LEU A 36 -0.45 -1.43 9.05
CA LEU A 36 -1.48 -2.16 8.36
C LEU A 36 -1.44 -1.82 6.88
N GLY A 37 -1.38 -2.84 6.05
CA GLY A 37 -1.45 -2.72 4.60
C GLY A 37 -2.35 -3.78 3.99
N ARG A 38 -2.41 -3.81 2.69
CA ARG A 38 -3.18 -4.78 1.91
C ARG A 38 -2.25 -5.55 1.01
N LEU A 39 -2.28 -6.86 1.15
CA LEU A 39 -1.53 -7.76 0.31
C LEU A 39 -2.46 -8.32 -0.77
N THR A 40 -2.01 -8.25 -2.01
CA THR A 40 -2.73 -8.77 -3.16
C THR A 40 -1.92 -9.87 -3.83
N LEU A 41 -2.55 -10.98 -4.07
CA LEU A 41 -1.99 -12.09 -4.84
C LEU A 41 -3.06 -12.64 -5.78
N THR A 42 -2.65 -13.48 -6.71
CA THR A 42 -3.56 -14.19 -7.61
C THR A 42 -3.57 -15.67 -7.23
N ASP A 43 -4.74 -16.19 -6.93
CA ASP A 43 -5.00 -17.61 -6.75
C ASP A 43 -5.74 -18.18 -7.98
N PRO A 44 -6.07 -19.48 -8.03
CA PRO A 44 -6.79 -20.06 -9.17
C PRO A 44 -8.15 -19.43 -9.47
N ASP A 45 -8.80 -18.83 -8.46
CA ASP A 45 -10.08 -18.17 -8.61
C ASP A 45 -9.97 -16.70 -9.01
N GLY A 46 -8.75 -16.13 -9.02
CA GLY A 46 -8.46 -14.77 -9.43
C GLY A 46 -7.71 -13.95 -8.38
N PRO A 47 -7.65 -12.63 -8.53
CA PRO A 47 -7.00 -11.76 -7.57
C PRO A 47 -7.72 -11.75 -6.22
N VAL A 48 -6.96 -11.85 -5.13
CA VAL A 48 -7.46 -11.72 -3.76
C VAL A 48 -6.71 -10.62 -3.03
N ILE A 49 -7.42 -9.91 -2.15
CA ILE A 49 -6.88 -8.83 -1.32
C ILE A 49 -7.21 -9.15 0.13
N PHE A 50 -6.24 -8.98 1.00
CA PHE A 50 -6.49 -9.10 2.44
C PHE A 50 -5.62 -8.15 3.25
N PRO A 51 -6.14 -7.62 4.37
CA PRO A 51 -5.38 -6.79 5.28
C PRO A 51 -4.32 -7.61 6.00
N VAL A 52 -3.14 -7.04 6.17
CA VAL A 52 -2.02 -7.66 6.85
C VAL A 52 -1.26 -6.64 7.69
N ASN A 53 -0.79 -7.08 8.84
CA ASN A 53 0.18 -6.33 9.61
C ASN A 53 1.56 -6.48 9.00
N TYR A 54 2.35 -5.42 8.98
CA TYR A 54 3.67 -5.42 8.39
C TYR A 54 4.67 -4.58 9.17
N ALA A 55 5.93 -4.83 8.89
CA ALA A 55 7.05 -3.99 9.27
C ALA A 55 8.02 -3.87 8.08
N LEU A 56 8.87 -2.87 8.12
CA LEU A 56 9.99 -2.75 7.18
C LEU A 56 11.24 -3.37 7.80
N ASP A 57 11.98 -4.12 7.00
CA ASP A 57 13.24 -4.73 7.38
C ASP A 57 14.21 -4.67 6.21
N GLU A 58 15.26 -3.89 6.33
CA GLU A 58 16.31 -3.72 5.32
C GLU A 58 15.78 -3.48 3.90
N GLY A 59 14.84 -2.56 3.76
CA GLY A 59 14.24 -2.21 2.46
C GLY A 59 13.22 -3.22 1.93
N THR A 60 12.87 -4.24 2.70
CA THR A 60 11.82 -5.19 2.38
C THR A 60 10.59 -4.99 3.26
N VAL A 61 9.44 -5.43 2.78
CA VAL A 61 8.21 -5.48 3.57
C VAL A 61 8.09 -6.87 4.17
N VAL A 62 7.96 -6.94 5.49
CA VAL A 62 7.73 -8.20 6.20
C VAL A 62 6.32 -8.23 6.73
N VAL A 63 5.57 -9.22 6.29
CA VAL A 63 4.19 -9.46 6.68
C VAL A 63 4.15 -10.59 7.69
N ARG A 64 3.42 -10.38 8.77
CA ARG A 64 3.13 -11.42 9.73
C ARG A 64 1.76 -12.03 9.45
N THR A 65 1.67 -13.34 9.51
CA THR A 65 0.44 -14.07 9.23
C THR A 65 0.25 -15.24 10.20
N ASP A 66 -0.98 -15.69 10.33
CA ASP A 66 -1.31 -16.89 11.11
C ASP A 66 -1.08 -18.15 10.29
N PRO A 67 -0.78 -19.31 10.94
CA PRO A 67 -0.68 -20.60 10.27
C PRO A 67 -2.00 -20.99 9.58
N GLY A 68 -1.91 -21.63 8.42
CA GLY A 68 -3.06 -22.12 7.67
C GLY A 68 -3.81 -21.06 6.88
N SER A 69 -3.23 -19.88 6.74
CA SER A 69 -3.80 -18.80 5.92
C SER A 69 -3.62 -19.09 4.43
N LYS A 70 -4.34 -18.30 3.60
CA LYS A 70 -4.18 -18.29 2.12
C LYS A 70 -2.76 -17.98 1.66
N LEU A 71 -1.87 -17.59 2.57
CA LEU A 71 -0.46 -17.33 2.32
C LEU A 71 0.34 -18.61 2.06
N ASP A 72 -0.21 -19.81 2.24
CA ASP A 72 0.41 -21.04 1.76
C ASP A 72 0.70 -20.99 0.27
N ALA A 73 -0.10 -20.28 -0.50
CA ALA A 73 0.16 -20.02 -1.92
C ALA A 73 1.42 -19.17 -2.16
N ILE A 74 1.90 -18.44 -1.17
CA ILE A 74 3.07 -17.56 -1.26
C ILE A 74 4.35 -18.26 -0.76
N ALA A 75 4.23 -19.29 0.05
CA ALA A 75 5.36 -19.93 0.72
C ALA A 75 6.44 -20.41 -0.25
N GLY A 76 6.05 -20.84 -1.46
CA GLY A 76 6.95 -21.25 -2.54
C GLY A 76 7.48 -20.10 -3.42
N GLY A 77 7.14 -18.87 -3.12
CA GLY A 77 7.45 -17.70 -3.93
C GLY A 77 6.30 -17.30 -4.87
N ALA A 78 5.90 -16.05 -4.81
CA ALA A 78 4.84 -15.51 -5.64
C ALA A 78 5.07 -14.03 -5.97
N ARG A 79 4.56 -13.60 -7.11
CA ARG A 79 4.45 -12.18 -7.42
C ARG A 79 3.26 -11.61 -6.66
N VAL A 80 3.49 -10.50 -5.98
CA VAL A 80 2.48 -9.84 -5.16
C VAL A 80 2.50 -8.33 -5.38
N ALA A 81 1.39 -7.70 -5.05
CA ALA A 81 1.34 -6.29 -4.80
C ALA A 81 0.95 -6.05 -3.33
N PHE A 82 1.60 -5.08 -2.73
CA PHE A 82 1.33 -4.66 -1.36
C PHE A 82 1.07 -3.15 -1.37
N GLU A 83 0.01 -2.73 -0.70
CA GLU A 83 -0.43 -1.35 -0.72
C GLU A 83 -0.66 -0.84 0.69
N VAL A 84 -0.28 0.42 0.91
CA VAL A 84 -0.59 1.17 2.13
C VAL A 84 -1.09 2.54 1.73
N ASP A 85 -2.16 2.98 2.35
CA ASP A 85 -2.69 4.31 2.17
C ASP A 85 -3.01 4.98 3.51
N ALA A 86 -3.16 6.28 3.44
CA ALA A 86 -3.74 7.06 4.53
C ALA A 86 -4.47 8.26 3.94
N VAL A 87 -5.61 8.56 4.51
CA VAL A 87 -6.45 9.71 4.14
C VAL A 87 -6.77 10.49 5.39
N ASP A 88 -6.57 11.80 5.33
CA ASP A 88 -7.05 12.75 6.31
C ASP A 88 -8.37 13.34 5.78
N GLU A 89 -9.47 12.99 6.43
CA GLU A 89 -10.81 13.43 6.02
C GLU A 89 -11.00 14.94 6.23
N GLY A 90 -10.31 15.52 7.20
CA GLY A 90 -10.40 16.94 7.50
C GLY A 90 -9.77 17.79 6.42
N SER A 91 -8.57 17.46 5.99
CA SER A 91 -7.86 18.14 4.90
C SER A 91 -8.26 17.63 3.52
N ARG A 92 -8.96 16.50 3.44
CA ARG A 92 -9.30 15.78 2.20
C ARG A 92 -8.09 15.43 1.34
N THR A 93 -6.99 15.15 1.99
CA THR A 93 -5.74 14.75 1.35
C THR A 93 -5.27 13.41 1.91
N GLY A 94 -4.42 12.76 1.16
CA GLY A 94 -3.84 11.51 1.57
C GLY A 94 -2.73 11.09 0.63
N TRP A 95 -2.36 9.85 0.75
CA TRP A 95 -1.36 9.22 -0.08
C TRP A 95 -1.60 7.73 -0.19
N SER A 96 -1.07 7.13 -1.23
CA SER A 96 -1.02 5.68 -1.44
C SER A 96 0.36 5.29 -1.91
N VAL A 97 0.90 4.21 -1.36
CA VAL A 97 2.17 3.60 -1.78
C VAL A 97 1.92 2.16 -2.16
N VAL A 98 2.38 1.76 -3.34
CA VAL A 98 2.29 0.40 -3.86
C VAL A 98 3.68 -0.18 -4.02
N VAL A 99 3.90 -1.34 -3.42
CA VAL A 99 5.10 -2.15 -3.58
C VAL A 99 4.75 -3.38 -4.41
N ARG A 100 5.39 -3.56 -5.55
CA ARG A 100 5.33 -4.80 -6.33
C ARG A 100 6.59 -5.57 -6.11
N GLY A 101 6.48 -6.86 -5.88
CA GLY A 101 7.67 -7.65 -5.61
C GLY A 101 7.43 -9.14 -5.58
N GLN A 102 8.46 -9.83 -5.14
CA GLN A 102 8.47 -11.27 -4.92
C GLN A 102 8.30 -11.54 -3.43
N ALA A 103 7.31 -12.33 -3.09
CA ALA A 103 7.04 -12.76 -1.73
C ALA A 103 7.48 -14.20 -1.52
N ALA A 104 8.11 -14.48 -0.39
CA ALA A 104 8.45 -15.81 0.05
C ALA A 104 8.42 -15.89 1.57
N GLU A 105 8.13 -17.08 2.09
CA GLU A 105 8.18 -17.32 3.52
C GLU A 105 9.60 -17.22 4.05
N VAL A 106 9.77 -16.61 5.23
CA VAL A 106 11.03 -16.53 5.94
C VAL A 106 11.20 -17.79 6.77
N CYS A 107 12.22 -18.58 6.47
CA CYS A 107 12.49 -19.87 7.14
C CYS A 107 13.80 -19.87 7.95
N GLU A 108 14.73 -18.93 7.66
CA GLU A 108 16.02 -18.88 8.34
C GLU A 108 15.86 -18.52 9.82
N PRO A 109 16.37 -19.34 10.75
CA PRO A 109 16.21 -19.11 12.20
C PRO A 109 16.74 -17.75 12.67
N ALA A 110 17.89 -17.31 12.13
CA ALA A 110 18.47 -16.02 12.50
C ALA A 110 17.60 -14.83 12.06
N ASP A 111 16.98 -14.93 10.89
CA ASP A 111 16.01 -13.93 10.42
C ASP A 111 14.74 -13.94 11.27
N LEU A 112 14.23 -15.12 11.60
CA LEU A 112 13.05 -15.26 12.45
C LEU A 112 13.27 -14.66 13.83
N ASP A 113 14.43 -14.90 14.45
CA ASP A 113 14.78 -14.30 15.74
C ASP A 113 14.82 -12.77 15.68
N ARG A 114 15.35 -12.21 14.61
CA ARG A 114 15.37 -10.77 14.40
C ARG A 114 13.97 -10.21 14.16
N LEU A 115 13.15 -10.88 13.35
CA LEU A 115 11.80 -10.44 13.02
C LEU A 115 10.85 -10.47 14.22
N HIS A 116 11.05 -11.40 15.16
CA HIS A 116 10.28 -11.44 16.42
C HIS A 116 10.44 -10.16 17.26
N GLY A 117 11.55 -9.46 17.12
CA GLY A 117 11.82 -8.20 17.82
C GLY A 117 11.31 -6.95 17.11
N LEU A 118 10.78 -7.07 15.89
CA LEU A 118 10.28 -5.92 15.13
C LEU A 118 8.80 -5.62 15.47
N PRO A 119 8.43 -4.32 15.54
CA PRO A 119 7.01 -3.95 15.53
C PRO A 119 6.38 -4.25 14.15
N PRO A 120 5.07 -4.49 14.06
CA PRO A 120 4.14 -4.48 15.18
C PRO A 120 4.26 -5.75 16.03
N TYR A 121 4.20 -5.55 17.34
CA TYR A 121 4.16 -6.68 18.26
C TYR A 121 2.97 -7.59 17.98
N PRO A 122 3.07 -8.89 18.38
CA PRO A 122 1.98 -9.83 18.16
C PRO A 122 0.68 -9.31 18.79
N TRP A 123 -0.33 -9.20 18.00
CA TRP A 123 -1.65 -8.75 18.43
C TRP A 123 -2.39 -9.82 19.23
N ALA A 124 -1.96 -11.07 19.11
CA ALA A 124 -2.48 -12.17 19.89
C ALA A 124 -1.32 -12.97 20.50
N PRO A 125 -1.26 -13.13 21.83
CA PRO A 125 -0.32 -14.02 22.47
C PRO A 125 -0.63 -15.48 22.10
N GLY A 126 0.39 -16.27 21.72
CA GLY A 126 0.32 -17.71 21.59
C GLY A 126 0.18 -18.29 20.17
N ALA A 127 -0.06 -17.50 19.14
CA ALA A 127 -0.06 -17.99 17.77
C ALA A 127 1.38 -18.13 17.25
N LYS A 128 1.72 -19.27 16.65
CA LYS A 128 2.96 -19.44 15.89
C LYS A 128 2.85 -18.57 14.64
N ALA A 129 3.48 -17.40 14.66
CA ALA A 129 3.47 -16.51 13.53
C ALA A 129 4.35 -17.05 12.40
N ARG A 130 3.84 -16.95 11.18
CA ARG A 130 4.64 -17.10 9.96
C ARG A 130 4.98 -15.71 9.45
N TYR A 131 6.14 -15.58 8.84
CA TYR A 131 6.61 -14.33 8.26
C TYR A 131 6.80 -14.51 6.76
N VAL A 132 6.28 -13.57 6.00
CA VAL A 132 6.47 -13.49 4.55
C VAL A 132 7.25 -12.22 4.27
N ARG A 133 8.33 -12.35 3.52
CA ARG A 133 9.15 -11.24 3.06
C ARG A 133 8.82 -10.90 1.62
N ILE A 134 8.51 -9.65 1.37
CA ILE A 134 8.32 -9.10 0.04
C ILE A 134 9.57 -8.32 -0.34
N ARG A 135 10.28 -8.79 -1.36
CA ARG A 135 11.41 -8.07 -1.94
C ARG A 135 10.91 -7.19 -3.07
N PRO A 136 11.01 -5.86 -2.94
CA PRO A 136 10.51 -4.95 -3.94
C PRO A 136 11.20 -5.12 -5.29
N VAL A 137 10.41 -5.11 -6.36
CA VAL A 137 10.86 -4.92 -7.74
C VAL A 137 10.60 -3.48 -8.14
N SER A 138 9.48 -2.91 -7.68
CA SER A 138 9.16 -1.50 -7.84
C SER A 138 8.39 -0.97 -6.65
N VAL A 139 8.61 0.30 -6.36
CA VAL A 139 7.85 1.07 -5.37
C VAL A 139 7.33 2.31 -6.07
N SER A 140 6.06 2.61 -5.90
CA SER A 140 5.44 3.82 -6.43
C SER A 140 4.50 4.43 -5.41
N GLY A 141 4.47 5.75 -5.35
CA GLY A 141 3.58 6.46 -4.45
C GLY A 141 2.91 7.64 -5.13
N ARG A 142 1.69 7.94 -4.71
CA ARG A 142 0.91 9.04 -5.25
C ARG A 142 0.20 9.78 -4.13
N PRO A 143 0.13 11.12 -4.21
CA PRO A 143 -0.79 11.86 -3.38
C PRO A 143 -2.24 11.54 -3.76
N ILE A 144 -3.13 11.58 -2.78
CA ILE A 144 -4.56 11.44 -2.96
C ILE A 144 -5.19 12.78 -2.58
N ALA A 145 -6.02 13.32 -3.48
CA ALA A 145 -6.82 14.50 -3.20
C ALA A 145 -8.28 14.18 -3.44
N MET A 146 -9.13 14.43 -2.45
CA MET A 146 -10.57 14.33 -2.61
C MET A 146 -11.14 15.69 -3.04
N PRO A 147 -11.94 15.75 -4.13
CA PRO A 147 -12.58 16.98 -4.56
C PRO A 147 -13.44 17.58 -3.44
N ALA A 148 -13.36 18.90 -3.27
CA ALA A 148 -14.09 19.61 -2.23
C ALA A 148 -15.63 19.51 -2.34
N ASN A 149 -16.14 19.14 -3.53
CA ASN A 149 -17.56 19.26 -3.91
C ASN A 149 -18.22 17.91 -4.19
N LEU A 150 -17.66 16.78 -3.78
CA LEU A 150 -18.42 15.53 -3.85
C LEU A 150 -19.47 15.53 -2.75
N PRO A 151 -20.77 15.56 -3.09
CA PRO A 151 -21.80 15.37 -2.09
C PRO A 151 -21.64 13.97 -1.49
N PHE A 152 -21.81 13.85 -0.20
CA PHE A 152 -21.76 12.62 0.59
C PHE A 152 -22.82 11.56 0.21
N THR A 153 -23.38 11.64 -0.98
CA THR A 153 -24.55 10.85 -1.41
C THR A 153 -24.23 9.69 -2.33
N TRP A 154 -23.04 9.10 -2.23
CA TRP A 154 -22.69 7.92 -3.05
C TRP A 154 -23.14 6.58 -2.47
N TRP A 155 -23.80 6.58 -1.30
CA TRP A 155 -24.37 5.40 -0.67
C TRP A 155 -25.85 5.62 -0.39
N GLY A 156 -26.62 5.65 -1.46
CA GLY A 156 -28.09 5.62 -1.41
C GLY A 156 -28.62 4.29 -1.88
#